data_c047dcbe5133d9900ad7afb0a1bac4cb
#
_entry.id   c047dcbe5133d9900ad7afb0a1bac4cb
#
_cell.length_a   1.000
_cell.length_b   1.000
_cell.length_c   1.000
_cell.angle_alpha   90.00
_cell.angle_beta   90.00
_cell.angle_gamma   90.00
#
_symmetry.space_group_name_H-M   'P 1'
#
loop_
_entity.id
_entity.type
_entity.pdbx_description
1 polymer ?
#
loop_
_entity_poly.entity_id
_entity_poly.type
_entity_poly.pdbx_seq_one_letter_code
_entity_poly.pdbx_strand_id
1 'polypeptide(L)'
;DLADLKIGVQTGTTGDSQASDAVKQDSQMQRYNKGADAIQALKNGKIDCVVIDSLPAEKFVAANDDLKIVEGIFDTEEYAMCFKKGNELRDEFNTALAELKEDGTLDEIMSNYIGDEVGQHPYESPADVDRSNGTLTMATNAEFEPWEYKEGTDIVGIDADISQAICDKLGYELKIEDMAFETILASVNSGKADFGAAGMTVTPEREESVDFTDTYANATQVVIVRK
;
A
#
# COMPACT_ATOMS: atom_id res chain seq x y z
N ASP A 1 15.57 19.79 6.97
CA ASP A 1 14.86 19.83 8.26
C ASP A 1 13.38 20.10 7.99
N LEU A 2 12.51 19.21 8.46
CA LEU A 2 11.06 19.26 8.25
C LEU A 2 10.34 20.16 9.27
N ALA A 3 11.01 20.49 10.36
CA ALA A 3 10.42 21.09 11.55
C ALA A 3 9.65 22.41 11.32
N ASP A 4 9.98 23.16 10.29
CA ASP A 4 9.36 24.47 9.97
C ASP A 4 8.55 24.47 8.67
N LEU A 5 8.41 23.30 8.00
CA LEU A 5 7.74 23.19 6.71
C LEU A 5 6.24 22.89 6.86
N LYS A 6 5.46 23.29 5.85
CA LYS A 6 4.10 22.81 5.66
C LYS A 6 4.14 21.51 4.87
N ILE A 7 3.72 20.43 5.48
CA ILE A 7 3.86 19.07 4.96
C ILE A 7 2.50 18.51 4.55
N GLY A 8 2.40 18.02 3.31
CA GLY A 8 1.27 17.24 2.83
C GLY A 8 1.50 15.75 3.04
N VAL A 9 0.46 15.06 3.48
CA VAL A 9 0.47 13.60 3.69
C VAL A 9 -0.87 13.01 3.31
N GLN A 10 -0.91 11.69 3.07
CA GLN A 10 -2.17 10.97 3.00
C GLN A 10 -2.60 10.58 4.42
N THR A 11 -3.86 10.84 4.75
CA THR A 11 -4.44 10.64 6.09
C THR A 11 -4.26 9.20 6.58
N GLY A 12 -3.75 9.03 7.80
CA GLY A 12 -3.66 7.74 8.51
C GLY A 12 -2.52 6.83 8.05
N THR A 13 -1.64 7.29 7.15
CA THR A 13 -0.45 6.56 6.72
C THR A 13 0.69 6.69 7.73
N THR A 14 1.73 5.86 7.61
CA THR A 14 2.97 6.04 8.39
C THR A 14 3.66 7.34 8.04
N GLY A 15 3.57 7.80 6.78
CA GLY A 15 4.03 9.14 6.38
C GLY A 15 3.35 10.26 7.15
N ASP A 16 2.04 10.15 7.44
CA ASP A 16 1.32 11.11 8.30
C ASP A 16 1.87 11.08 9.73
N SER A 17 2.05 9.92 10.33
CA SER A 17 2.59 9.78 11.68
C SER A 17 4.00 10.33 11.79
N GLN A 18 4.91 9.88 10.92
CA GLN A 18 6.33 10.28 10.93
C GLN A 18 6.52 11.79 10.65
N ALA A 19 5.74 12.34 9.71
CA ALA A 19 5.77 13.77 9.44
C ALA A 19 5.21 14.59 10.62
N SER A 20 4.16 14.09 11.30
CA SER A 20 3.59 14.73 12.50
C SER A 20 4.60 14.81 13.64
N ASP A 21 5.43 13.78 13.81
CA ASP A 21 6.50 13.76 14.82
C ASP A 21 7.67 14.70 14.47
N ALA A 22 7.86 14.99 13.18
CA ALA A 22 8.95 15.84 12.69
C ALA A 22 8.66 17.35 12.75
N VAL A 23 7.38 17.77 12.77
CA VAL A 23 6.99 19.18 12.79
C VAL A 23 6.88 19.75 14.21
N LYS A 24 6.99 21.06 14.32
CA LYS A 24 6.84 21.76 15.62
C LYS A 24 5.37 21.89 16.07
N GLN A 25 4.45 21.94 15.12
CA GLN A 25 3.03 22.17 15.38
C GLN A 25 2.17 21.41 14.36
N ASP A 26 1.10 20.78 14.81
CA ASP A 26 0.16 20.06 13.94
C ASP A 26 -0.49 20.95 12.86
N SER A 27 -0.57 22.26 13.09
CA SER A 27 -1.04 23.22 12.07
C SER A 27 -0.20 23.29 10.79
N GLN A 28 1.01 22.72 10.81
CA GLN A 28 1.89 22.58 9.63
C GLN A 28 1.48 21.37 8.76
N MET A 29 0.74 20.42 9.33
CA MET A 29 0.28 19.24 8.62
C MET A 29 -0.95 19.54 7.77
N GLN A 30 -0.91 19.10 6.52
CA GLN A 30 -2.05 19.14 5.59
C GLN A 30 -2.35 17.71 5.14
N ARG A 31 -3.46 17.18 5.65
CA ARG A 31 -3.88 15.79 5.41
C ARG A 31 -4.84 15.72 4.25
N TYR A 32 -4.59 14.81 3.32
CA TYR A 32 -5.38 14.57 2.11
C TYR A 32 -5.83 13.11 2.07
N ASN A 33 -6.97 12.85 1.45
CA ASN A 33 -7.45 11.47 1.25
C ASN A 33 -6.62 10.71 0.22
N LYS A 34 -5.95 11.43 -0.70
CA LYS A 34 -5.15 10.86 -1.80
C LYS A 34 -3.79 11.54 -1.89
N GLY A 35 -2.76 10.74 -2.19
CA GLY A 35 -1.43 11.28 -2.48
C GLY A 35 -1.42 12.28 -3.64
N ALA A 36 -2.21 12.03 -4.68
CA ALA A 36 -2.33 12.94 -5.82
C ALA A 36 -2.83 14.36 -5.45
N ASP A 37 -3.72 14.48 -4.46
CA ASP A 37 -4.19 15.79 -3.98
C ASP A 37 -3.10 16.54 -3.24
N ALA A 38 -2.26 15.83 -2.45
CA ALA A 38 -1.08 16.41 -1.81
C ALA A 38 -0.07 16.91 -2.84
N ILE A 39 0.20 16.12 -3.89
CA ILE A 39 1.07 16.52 -5.01
C ILE A 39 0.53 17.77 -5.72
N GLN A 40 -0.77 17.84 -5.97
CA GLN A 40 -1.38 19.03 -6.58
C GLN A 40 -1.25 20.27 -5.68
N ALA A 41 -1.40 20.10 -4.35
CA ALA A 41 -1.19 21.18 -3.39
C ALA A 41 0.27 21.64 -3.34
N LEU A 42 1.23 20.72 -3.44
CA LEU A 42 2.66 21.03 -3.54
C LEU A 42 2.96 21.85 -4.79
N LYS A 43 2.48 21.44 -5.95
CA LYS A 43 2.66 22.16 -7.22
C LYS A 43 2.08 23.56 -7.18
N ASN A 44 0.95 23.74 -6.52
CA ASN A 44 0.28 25.04 -6.34
C ASN A 44 0.89 25.92 -5.24
N GLY A 45 1.97 25.47 -4.58
CA GLY A 45 2.65 26.24 -3.52
C GLY A 45 1.86 26.37 -2.22
N LYS A 46 0.84 25.54 -1.99
CA LYS A 46 0.04 25.54 -0.75
C LYS A 46 0.79 24.87 0.41
N ILE A 47 1.67 23.93 0.07
CA ILE A 47 2.57 23.20 0.99
C ILE A 47 3.99 23.22 0.46
N ASP A 48 4.96 22.92 1.32
CA ASP A 48 6.38 22.98 0.99
C ASP A 48 6.91 21.62 0.51
N CYS A 49 6.37 20.53 1.03
CA CYS A 49 6.74 19.17 0.65
C CYS A 49 5.60 18.17 0.87
N VAL A 50 5.77 16.95 0.33
CA VAL A 50 4.90 15.80 0.57
C VAL A 50 5.75 14.67 1.13
N VAL A 51 5.27 13.98 2.18
CA VAL A 51 5.86 12.75 2.70
C VAL A 51 5.00 11.58 2.24
N ILE A 52 5.62 10.63 1.55
CA ILE A 52 4.97 9.45 0.97
C ILE A 52 6.01 8.35 0.73
N ASP A 53 5.56 7.11 0.53
CA ASP A 53 6.40 5.96 0.23
C ASP A 53 7.17 6.13 -1.08
N SER A 54 8.36 5.54 -1.15
CA SER A 54 9.34 5.76 -2.23
C SER A 54 8.81 5.40 -3.62
N LEU A 55 8.19 4.22 -3.79
CA LEU A 55 7.72 3.80 -5.12
C LEU A 55 6.57 4.67 -5.66
N PRO A 56 5.52 5.00 -4.89
CA PRO A 56 4.55 6.02 -5.32
C PRO A 56 5.17 7.39 -5.58
N ALA A 57 6.17 7.80 -4.79
CA ALA A 57 6.88 9.05 -5.02
C ALA A 57 7.59 9.07 -6.38
N GLU A 58 8.25 7.97 -6.76
CA GLU A 58 8.89 7.81 -8.06
C GLU A 58 7.88 7.97 -9.21
N LYS A 59 6.69 7.37 -9.09
CA LYS A 59 5.61 7.51 -10.08
C LYS A 59 5.15 8.97 -10.22
N PHE A 60 4.96 9.66 -9.10
CA PHE A 60 4.58 11.08 -9.12
C PHE A 60 5.66 11.97 -9.74
N VAL A 61 6.93 11.75 -9.40
CA VAL A 61 8.04 12.55 -9.93
C VAL A 61 8.28 12.24 -11.42
N ALA A 62 8.14 10.99 -11.85
CA ALA A 62 8.22 10.63 -13.27
C ALA A 62 7.16 11.33 -14.13
N ALA A 63 5.98 11.59 -13.55
CA ALA A 63 4.88 12.31 -14.22
C ALA A 63 4.95 13.83 -14.08
N ASN A 64 5.89 14.38 -13.28
CA ASN A 64 5.98 15.81 -12.96
C ASN A 64 7.43 16.29 -12.93
N ASP A 65 7.91 16.82 -14.04
CA ASP A 65 9.30 17.28 -14.22
C ASP A 65 9.73 18.41 -13.27
N ASP A 66 8.79 19.11 -12.65
CA ASP A 66 9.00 20.20 -11.70
C ASP A 66 9.20 19.73 -10.26
N LEU A 67 9.13 18.41 -10.01
CA LEU A 67 9.29 17.79 -8.70
C LEU A 67 10.58 16.95 -8.62
N LYS A 68 11.03 16.71 -7.39
CA LYS A 68 12.14 15.80 -7.08
C LYS A 68 11.94 15.13 -5.73
N ILE A 69 12.59 13.97 -5.56
CA ILE A 69 12.62 13.21 -4.31
C ILE A 69 13.85 13.61 -3.49
N VAL A 70 13.69 13.64 -2.18
CA VAL A 70 14.75 13.72 -1.16
C VAL A 70 14.63 12.48 -0.29
N GLU A 71 15.67 11.66 -0.30
CA GLU A 71 15.77 10.39 0.43
C GLU A 71 16.56 10.51 1.73
N GLY A 72 16.61 9.41 2.51
CA GLY A 72 17.48 9.26 3.67
C GLY A 72 17.04 10.03 4.91
N ILE A 73 15.75 10.37 5.00
CA ILE A 73 15.18 11.08 6.15
C ILE A 73 14.49 10.09 7.12
N PHE A 74 13.92 9.01 6.59
CA PHE A 74 13.12 8.03 7.33
C PHE A 74 13.69 6.63 7.22
N ASP A 75 13.36 5.78 8.19
CA ASP A 75 13.77 4.38 8.25
C ASP A 75 12.95 3.50 7.29
N THR A 76 13.45 2.29 7.05
CA THR A 76 12.75 1.27 6.24
C THR A 76 11.56 0.70 7.00
N GLU A 77 10.46 0.48 6.31
CA GLU A 77 9.22 -0.09 6.77
C GLU A 77 8.95 -1.43 6.08
N GLU A 78 8.09 -2.25 6.65
CA GLU A 78 7.72 -3.55 6.09
C GLU A 78 6.19 -3.64 5.90
N TYR A 79 5.76 -4.07 4.71
CA TYR A 79 4.35 -4.25 4.38
C TYR A 79 3.84 -5.65 4.66
N ALA A 80 2.62 -5.73 5.19
CA ALA A 80 1.90 -6.98 5.39
C ALA A 80 0.39 -6.78 5.15
N MET A 81 -0.32 -7.89 5.01
CA MET A 81 -1.78 -7.91 4.93
C MET A 81 -2.37 -7.98 6.34
N CYS A 82 -3.46 -7.25 6.58
CA CYS A 82 -4.08 -7.17 7.89
C CYS A 82 -5.41 -7.94 7.95
N PHE A 83 -5.65 -8.56 9.10
CA PHE A 83 -6.83 -9.36 9.42
C PHE A 83 -7.42 -8.92 10.75
N LYS A 84 -8.71 -9.17 10.94
CA LYS A 84 -9.31 -9.06 12.27
C LYS A 84 -8.57 -9.97 13.27
N LYS A 85 -8.33 -9.48 14.48
CA LYS A 85 -7.64 -10.24 15.52
C LYS A 85 -8.23 -11.62 15.74
N GLY A 86 -7.33 -12.62 15.76
CA GLY A 86 -7.70 -14.03 15.95
C GLY A 86 -8.39 -14.69 14.76
N ASN A 87 -8.32 -14.08 13.57
CA ASN A 87 -8.85 -14.69 12.36
C ASN A 87 -7.87 -15.76 11.84
N GLU A 88 -8.31 -17.02 11.80
CA GLU A 88 -7.51 -18.17 11.36
C GLU A 88 -7.09 -18.06 9.88
N LEU A 89 -7.84 -17.31 9.05
CA LEU A 89 -7.52 -17.04 7.65
C LEU A 89 -6.12 -16.41 7.49
N ARG A 90 -5.66 -15.62 8.47
CA ARG A 90 -4.31 -15.05 8.49
C ARG A 90 -3.23 -16.14 8.39
N ASP A 91 -3.39 -17.26 9.08
CA ASP A 91 -2.42 -18.36 9.07
C ASP A 91 -2.43 -19.11 7.72
N GLU A 92 -3.62 -19.25 7.10
CA GLU A 92 -3.75 -19.79 5.74
C GLU A 92 -3.06 -18.87 4.71
N PHE A 93 -3.24 -17.55 4.84
CA PHE A 93 -2.54 -16.56 4.01
C PHE A 93 -1.03 -16.62 4.20
N ASN A 94 -0.54 -16.75 5.41
CA ASN A 94 0.90 -16.93 5.68
C ASN A 94 1.47 -18.17 5.01
N THR A 95 0.75 -19.29 5.05
CA THR A 95 1.17 -20.52 4.38
C THR A 95 1.26 -20.32 2.87
N ALA A 96 0.21 -19.77 2.26
CA ALA A 96 0.19 -19.47 0.83
C ALA A 96 1.27 -18.46 0.43
N LEU A 97 1.48 -17.40 1.23
CA LEU A 97 2.52 -16.40 0.99
C LEU A 97 3.92 -17.01 1.05
N ALA A 98 4.18 -17.92 1.99
CA ALA A 98 5.46 -18.64 2.07
C ALA A 98 5.69 -19.50 0.82
N GLU A 99 4.64 -20.17 0.29
CA GLU A 99 4.72 -20.92 -0.97
C GLU A 99 5.00 -20.01 -2.17
N LEU A 100 4.36 -18.83 -2.27
CA LEU A 100 4.63 -17.85 -3.33
C LEU A 100 6.08 -17.33 -3.29
N LYS A 101 6.67 -17.22 -2.10
CA LYS A 101 8.09 -16.88 -1.93
C LYS A 101 9.01 -18.02 -2.37
N GLU A 102 8.67 -19.27 -2.02
CA GLU A 102 9.49 -20.42 -2.30
C GLU A 102 9.49 -20.81 -3.79
N ASP A 103 8.34 -20.71 -4.45
CA ASP A 103 8.17 -21.06 -5.87
C ASP A 103 8.55 -19.94 -6.85
N GLY A 104 8.88 -18.73 -6.33
CA GLY A 104 9.29 -17.57 -7.11
C GLY A 104 8.16 -16.70 -7.64
N THR A 105 6.90 -17.08 -7.41
CA THR A 105 5.73 -16.32 -7.90
C THR A 105 5.70 -14.89 -7.33
N LEU A 106 6.09 -14.72 -6.06
CA LEU A 106 6.15 -13.38 -5.46
C LEU A 106 7.16 -12.49 -6.19
N ASP A 107 8.35 -13.01 -6.50
CA ASP A 107 9.39 -12.27 -7.22
C ASP A 107 8.96 -11.92 -8.65
N GLU A 108 8.27 -12.83 -9.34
CA GLU A 108 7.70 -12.57 -10.67
C GLU A 108 6.64 -11.47 -10.62
N ILE A 109 5.71 -11.50 -9.66
CA ILE A 109 4.72 -10.44 -9.45
C ILE A 109 5.43 -9.10 -9.20
N MET A 110 6.41 -9.05 -8.29
CA MET A 110 7.16 -7.83 -8.01
C MET A 110 7.85 -7.29 -9.27
N SER A 111 8.54 -8.14 -10.03
CA SER A 111 9.27 -7.74 -11.24
C SER A 111 8.36 -7.22 -12.35
N ASN A 112 7.08 -7.64 -12.36
CA ASN A 112 6.09 -7.11 -13.31
C ASN A 112 5.77 -5.62 -13.08
N TYR A 113 6.03 -5.08 -11.90
CA TYR A 113 5.71 -3.70 -11.53
C TYR A 113 6.93 -2.83 -11.21
N ILE A 114 8.06 -3.45 -10.86
CA ILE A 114 9.26 -2.76 -10.38
C ILE A 114 10.50 -3.27 -11.12
N GLY A 115 11.40 -2.36 -11.51
CA GLY A 115 12.67 -2.69 -12.16
C GLY A 115 12.59 -2.71 -13.68
N ASP A 116 13.43 -3.52 -14.31
CA ASP A 116 13.63 -3.50 -15.77
C ASP A 116 12.63 -4.41 -16.54
N GLU A 117 11.87 -5.25 -15.84
CA GLU A 117 10.98 -6.24 -16.43
C GLU A 117 9.50 -5.88 -16.32
N VAL A 118 9.21 -4.60 -16.08
CA VAL A 118 7.82 -4.11 -15.92
C VAL A 118 6.95 -4.49 -17.12
N GLY A 119 5.81 -5.12 -16.84
CA GLY A 119 4.84 -5.58 -17.84
C GLY A 119 5.20 -6.89 -18.54
N GLN A 120 6.28 -7.58 -18.13
CA GLN A 120 6.71 -8.83 -18.77
C GLN A 120 6.19 -10.09 -18.05
N HIS A 121 5.76 -9.97 -16.80
CA HIS A 121 5.34 -11.08 -15.94
C HIS A 121 3.96 -10.86 -15.31
N PRO A 122 2.90 -10.55 -16.11
CA PRO A 122 1.56 -10.36 -15.55
C PRO A 122 1.10 -11.64 -14.85
N TYR A 123 0.60 -11.52 -13.64
CA TYR A 123 0.04 -12.67 -12.96
C TYR A 123 -1.25 -13.11 -13.66
N GLU A 124 -1.31 -14.39 -14.02
CA GLU A 124 -2.50 -15.01 -14.60
C GLU A 124 -2.94 -16.18 -13.71
N SER A 125 -4.20 -16.15 -13.27
CA SER A 125 -4.77 -17.26 -12.52
C SER A 125 -4.73 -18.54 -13.36
N PRO A 126 -4.36 -19.71 -12.78
CA PRO A 126 -4.44 -20.98 -13.46
C PRO A 126 -5.86 -21.24 -13.99
N ALA A 127 -5.98 -21.81 -15.20
CA ALA A 127 -7.27 -21.96 -15.88
C ALA A 127 -8.25 -22.91 -15.16
N ASP A 128 -7.73 -23.79 -14.32
CA ASP A 128 -8.47 -24.85 -13.61
C ASP A 128 -8.58 -24.62 -12.09
N VAL A 129 -8.38 -23.37 -11.63
CA VAL A 129 -8.54 -23.04 -10.21
C VAL A 129 -9.97 -23.29 -9.76
N ASP A 130 -10.10 -24.16 -8.76
CA ASP A 130 -11.37 -24.38 -8.06
C ASP A 130 -11.55 -23.28 -6.98
N ARG A 131 -12.55 -22.43 -7.15
CA ARG A 131 -12.91 -21.34 -6.21
C ARG A 131 -14.16 -21.67 -5.39
N SER A 132 -14.36 -22.93 -5.05
CA SER A 132 -15.56 -23.41 -4.33
C SER A 132 -15.59 -23.03 -2.84
N ASN A 133 -14.48 -22.50 -2.28
CA ASN A 133 -14.42 -22.06 -0.87
C ASN A 133 -15.16 -20.74 -0.61
N GLY A 134 -15.66 -20.07 -1.64
CA GLY A 134 -16.44 -18.83 -1.53
C GLY A 134 -15.65 -17.61 -1.98
N THR A 135 -16.08 -16.43 -1.52
CA THR A 135 -15.50 -15.14 -1.90
C THR A 135 -14.85 -14.48 -0.70
N LEU A 136 -13.64 -13.97 -0.88
CA LEU A 136 -12.98 -13.08 0.08
C LEU A 136 -12.98 -11.65 -0.43
N THR A 137 -13.31 -10.72 0.46
CA THR A 137 -13.27 -9.28 0.17
C THR A 137 -12.01 -8.65 0.73
N MET A 138 -11.19 -8.10 -0.16
CA MET A 138 -10.00 -7.31 0.15
C MET A 138 -10.37 -5.83 0.24
N ALA A 139 -10.04 -5.18 1.35
CA ALA A 139 -10.09 -3.72 1.46
C ALA A 139 -8.76 -3.12 1.03
N THR A 140 -8.80 -2.10 0.17
CA THR A 140 -7.61 -1.40 -0.32
C THR A 140 -7.90 0.08 -0.58
N ASN A 141 -6.85 0.86 -0.87
CA ASN A 141 -6.97 2.22 -1.38
C ASN A 141 -6.26 2.33 -2.73
N ALA A 142 -7.00 2.21 -3.82
CA ALA A 142 -6.49 2.07 -5.18
C ALA A 142 -6.01 3.40 -5.80
N GLU A 143 -5.15 4.12 -5.07
CA GLU A 143 -4.54 5.41 -5.44
C GLU A 143 -3.01 5.39 -5.16
N PHE A 144 -2.39 4.19 -5.13
CA PHE A 144 -1.04 3.98 -4.58
C PHE A 144 -0.18 3.11 -5.51
N GLU A 145 -0.01 3.55 -6.78
CA GLU A 145 0.81 2.86 -7.78
C GLU A 145 2.27 2.74 -7.32
N PRO A 146 2.92 1.56 -7.45
CA PRO A 146 2.53 0.34 -8.16
C PRO A 146 1.83 -0.73 -7.28
N TRP A 147 1.50 -0.42 -6.03
CA TRP A 147 0.93 -1.38 -5.08
C TRP A 147 -0.52 -1.72 -5.37
N GLU A 148 -1.37 -0.69 -5.45
CA GLU A 148 -2.77 -0.78 -5.86
C GLU A 148 -3.20 0.51 -6.56
N TYR A 149 -3.78 0.37 -7.72
CA TYR A 149 -4.26 1.51 -8.51
C TYR A 149 -5.33 1.10 -9.51
N LYS A 150 -6.00 2.09 -10.08
CA LYS A 150 -7.06 1.86 -11.07
C LYS A 150 -6.49 1.86 -12.47
N GLU A 151 -6.80 0.82 -13.22
CA GLU A 151 -6.61 0.74 -14.65
C GLU A 151 -7.97 0.56 -15.33
N GLY A 152 -8.53 1.67 -15.82
CA GLY A 152 -9.94 1.71 -16.25
C GLY A 152 -10.90 1.50 -15.08
N THR A 153 -11.63 0.38 -15.08
CA THR A 153 -12.56 -0.03 -14.01
C THR A 153 -11.93 -1.02 -13.04
N ASP A 154 -10.80 -1.58 -13.40
CA ASP A 154 -10.15 -2.66 -12.64
C ASP A 154 -9.16 -2.08 -11.62
N ILE A 155 -8.99 -2.77 -10.51
CA ILE A 155 -7.96 -2.49 -9.53
C ILE A 155 -6.84 -3.49 -9.76
N VAL A 156 -5.66 -2.97 -10.05
CA VAL A 156 -4.45 -3.72 -10.37
C VAL A 156 -3.31 -3.30 -9.47
N GLY A 157 -2.19 -3.99 -9.55
CA GLY A 157 -0.98 -3.68 -8.79
C GLY A 157 -0.47 -4.88 -8.00
N ILE A 158 0.65 -4.67 -7.33
CA ILE A 158 1.35 -5.73 -6.60
C ILE A 158 0.44 -6.39 -5.56
N ASP A 159 -0.26 -5.58 -4.75
CA ASP A 159 -1.13 -6.10 -3.68
C ASP A 159 -2.34 -6.85 -4.26
N ALA A 160 -2.88 -6.38 -5.38
CA ALA A 160 -3.97 -7.05 -6.07
C ALA A 160 -3.52 -8.44 -6.60
N ASP A 161 -2.35 -8.51 -7.25
CA ASP A 161 -1.84 -9.75 -7.83
C ASP A 161 -1.40 -10.75 -6.75
N ILE A 162 -0.73 -10.31 -5.70
CA ILE A 162 -0.39 -11.19 -4.55
C ILE A 162 -1.66 -11.74 -3.91
N SER A 163 -2.67 -10.90 -3.69
CA SER A 163 -3.95 -11.31 -3.11
C SER A 163 -4.68 -12.30 -4.01
N GLN A 164 -4.67 -12.08 -5.33
CA GLN A 164 -5.25 -13.03 -6.29
C GLN A 164 -4.52 -14.36 -6.26
N ALA A 165 -3.18 -14.36 -6.25
CA ALA A 165 -2.38 -15.57 -6.20
C ALA A 165 -2.62 -16.40 -4.92
N ILE A 166 -2.76 -15.72 -3.77
CA ILE A 166 -3.11 -16.37 -2.51
C ILE A 166 -4.53 -16.95 -2.57
N CYS A 167 -5.52 -16.19 -3.03
CA CYS A 167 -6.89 -16.65 -3.18
C CYS A 167 -6.99 -17.85 -4.12
N ASP A 168 -6.24 -17.87 -5.22
CA ASP A 168 -6.18 -19.01 -6.15
C ASP A 168 -5.63 -20.27 -5.47
N LYS A 169 -4.56 -20.15 -4.67
CA LYS A 169 -4.02 -21.27 -3.89
C LYS A 169 -4.99 -21.80 -2.83
N LEU A 170 -5.75 -20.90 -2.19
CA LEU A 170 -6.69 -21.25 -1.12
C LEU A 170 -8.11 -21.60 -1.63
N GLY A 171 -8.37 -21.48 -2.93
CA GLY A 171 -9.66 -21.83 -3.53
C GLY A 171 -10.77 -20.80 -3.31
N TYR A 172 -10.44 -19.52 -3.20
CA TYR A 172 -11.40 -18.43 -3.04
C TYR A 172 -11.50 -17.56 -4.29
N GLU A 173 -12.67 -16.99 -4.51
CA GLU A 173 -12.86 -15.84 -5.40
C GLU A 173 -12.39 -14.58 -4.69
N LEU A 174 -11.63 -13.72 -5.35
CA LEU A 174 -11.22 -12.43 -4.81
C LEU A 174 -12.16 -11.31 -5.26
N LYS A 175 -12.66 -10.54 -4.32
CA LYS A 175 -13.34 -9.26 -4.55
C LYS A 175 -12.51 -8.15 -3.92
N ILE A 176 -12.19 -7.10 -4.70
CA ILE A 176 -11.43 -5.94 -4.20
C ILE A 176 -12.37 -4.76 -4.02
N GLU A 177 -12.35 -4.13 -2.85
CA GLU A 177 -13.10 -2.92 -2.53
C GLU A 177 -12.16 -1.75 -2.25
N ASP A 178 -12.32 -0.69 -3.06
CA ASP A 178 -11.61 0.58 -2.91
C ASP A 178 -12.28 1.46 -1.84
N MET A 179 -11.49 1.97 -0.92
CA MET A 179 -11.94 2.86 0.13
C MET A 179 -10.83 3.81 0.58
N ALA A 180 -11.16 4.83 1.39
CA ALA A 180 -10.15 5.68 1.99
C ALA A 180 -9.22 4.87 2.91
N PHE A 181 -7.90 5.12 2.84
CA PHE A 181 -6.89 4.32 3.53
C PHE A 181 -7.17 4.22 5.04
N GLU A 182 -7.49 5.32 5.71
CA GLU A 182 -7.78 5.38 7.13
C GLU A 182 -9.01 4.56 7.56
N THR A 183 -9.83 4.09 6.61
CA THR A 183 -11.03 3.28 6.89
C THR A 183 -10.79 1.77 6.78
N ILE A 184 -9.64 1.33 6.25
CA ILE A 184 -9.35 -0.08 5.97
C ILE A 184 -9.39 -0.92 7.25
N LEU A 185 -8.69 -0.50 8.31
CA LEU A 185 -8.65 -1.25 9.57
C LEU A 185 -10.04 -1.40 10.20
N ALA A 186 -10.86 -0.36 10.16
CA ALA A 186 -12.23 -0.40 10.66
C ALA A 186 -13.11 -1.35 9.81
N SER A 187 -12.91 -1.39 8.49
CA SER A 187 -13.61 -2.30 7.58
C SER A 187 -13.29 -3.76 7.89
N VAL A 188 -12.02 -4.08 8.10
CA VAL A 188 -11.55 -5.42 8.47
C VAL A 188 -12.08 -5.82 9.86
N ASN A 189 -11.97 -4.94 10.85
CA ASN A 189 -12.43 -5.22 12.22
C ASN A 189 -13.94 -5.44 12.33
N SER A 190 -14.73 -4.74 11.53
CA SER A 190 -16.20 -4.91 11.48
C SER A 190 -16.65 -6.14 10.68
N GLY A 191 -15.74 -6.81 9.96
CA GLY A 191 -16.06 -7.93 9.07
C GLY A 191 -16.70 -7.51 7.75
N LYS A 192 -16.62 -6.22 7.40
CA LYS A 192 -17.05 -5.69 6.10
C LYS A 192 -16.11 -6.12 4.98
N ALA A 193 -14.83 -6.22 5.31
CA ALA A 193 -13.82 -6.88 4.50
C ALA A 193 -13.21 -8.04 5.29
N ASP A 194 -12.77 -9.08 4.57
CA ASP A 194 -12.13 -10.24 5.18
C ASP A 194 -10.68 -9.96 5.56
N PHE A 195 -10.01 -9.14 4.74
CA PHE A 195 -8.64 -8.69 4.97
C PHE A 195 -8.36 -7.34 4.31
N GLY A 196 -7.23 -6.74 4.65
CA GLY A 196 -6.74 -5.52 4.02
C GLY A 196 -5.35 -5.74 3.42
N ALA A 197 -5.15 -5.23 2.19
CA ALA A 197 -3.85 -5.15 1.54
C ALA A 197 -3.78 -3.79 0.80
N ALA A 198 -2.86 -2.92 1.23
CA ALA A 198 -2.81 -1.53 0.78
C ALA A 198 -1.43 -0.89 1.01
N GLY A 199 -0.34 -1.59 0.68
CA GLY A 199 1.00 -1.14 1.05
C GLY A 199 1.05 -0.78 2.54
N MET A 200 0.50 -1.65 3.39
CA MET A 200 0.27 -1.31 4.79
C MET A 200 1.45 -1.73 5.66
N THR A 201 2.11 -0.74 6.26
CA THR A 201 3.21 -0.95 7.19
C THR A 201 2.73 -1.58 8.49
N VAL A 202 3.44 -2.61 8.94
CA VAL A 202 3.27 -3.18 10.28
C VAL A 202 3.78 -2.18 11.31
N THR A 203 2.91 -1.75 12.22
CA THR A 203 3.27 -0.86 13.34
C THR A 203 2.67 -1.38 14.64
N PRO A 204 3.33 -1.15 15.80
CA PRO A 204 2.79 -1.55 17.10
C PRO A 204 1.37 -1.01 17.35
N GLU A 205 1.08 0.21 16.93
CA GLU A 205 -0.24 0.83 17.07
C GLU A 205 -1.31 0.05 16.27
N ARG A 206 -1.01 -0.32 15.02
CA ARG A 206 -1.93 -1.11 14.19
C ARG A 206 -2.12 -2.51 14.74
N GLU A 207 -1.04 -3.13 15.26
CA GLU A 207 -1.08 -4.44 15.89
C GLU A 207 -1.95 -4.50 17.16
N GLU A 208 -2.28 -3.36 17.78
CA GLU A 208 -3.27 -3.34 18.86
C GLU A 208 -4.67 -3.74 18.38
N SER A 209 -5.01 -3.44 17.13
CA SER A 209 -6.35 -3.61 16.58
C SER A 209 -6.50 -4.73 15.56
N VAL A 210 -5.43 -5.14 14.88
CA VAL A 210 -5.43 -6.18 13.83
C VAL A 210 -4.28 -7.15 14.02
N ASP A 211 -4.35 -8.31 13.36
CA ASP A 211 -3.23 -9.22 13.17
C ASP A 211 -2.71 -9.09 11.75
N PHE A 212 -1.39 -9.14 11.57
CA PHE A 212 -0.75 -9.09 10.28
C PHE A 212 -0.26 -10.46 9.82
N THR A 213 -0.15 -10.64 8.50
CA THR A 213 0.64 -11.71 7.89
C THR A 213 2.13 -11.47 8.13
N ASP A 214 2.97 -12.43 7.75
CA ASP A 214 4.38 -12.16 7.49
C ASP A 214 4.51 -11.05 6.45
N THR A 215 5.59 -10.30 6.51
CA THR A 215 5.84 -9.20 5.59
C THR A 215 6.24 -9.71 4.20
N TYR A 216 5.81 -9.01 3.15
CA TYR A 216 6.09 -9.39 1.77
C TYR A 216 6.91 -8.37 0.99
N ALA A 217 7.10 -7.17 1.52
CA ALA A 217 7.86 -6.10 0.87
C ALA A 217 8.44 -5.11 1.89
N ASN A 218 9.49 -4.42 1.47
CA ASN A 218 10.07 -3.30 2.20
C ASN A 218 9.70 -1.98 1.51
N ALA A 219 9.52 -0.93 2.29
CA ALA A 219 9.28 0.43 1.82
C ALA A 219 10.06 1.44 2.65
N THR A 220 10.15 2.66 2.16
CA THR A 220 10.76 3.78 2.89
C THR A 220 9.97 5.03 2.60
N GLN A 221 9.69 5.85 3.62
CA GLN A 221 9.11 7.16 3.41
C GLN A 221 10.15 8.11 2.81
N VAL A 222 9.74 8.92 1.85
CA VAL A 222 10.58 9.93 1.21
C VAL A 222 9.85 11.28 1.17
N VAL A 223 10.60 12.32 0.84
CA VAL A 223 10.06 13.67 0.75
C VAL A 223 10.08 14.15 -0.69
N ILE A 224 8.92 14.54 -1.22
CA ILE A 224 8.81 15.18 -2.53
C ILE A 224 8.79 16.70 -2.33
N VAL A 225 9.63 17.40 -3.10
CA VAL A 225 9.70 18.88 -3.13
C VAL A 225 9.68 19.40 -4.56
N ARG A 226 9.36 20.67 -4.73
CA ARG A 226 9.59 21.39 -6.01
C ARG A 226 11.09 21.53 -6.27
N LYS A 227 11.49 21.51 -7.55
CA LYS A 227 12.88 21.79 -8.00
C LYS A 227 13.25 23.26 -7.82
#